data_0baa963f0c318ed0f476683d3478bc31
#
_entry.id   0baa963f0c318ed0f476683d3478bc31
#
_cell.length_a   1.000
_cell.length_b   1.000
_cell.length_c   1.000
_cell.angle_alpha   90.00
_cell.angle_beta   90.00
_cell.angle_gamma   90.00
#
_symmetry.space_group_name_H-M   'P 1'
#
loop_
_entity.id
_entity.type
_entity.pdbx_description
1 polymer ?
#
loop_
_entity_poly.entity_id
_entity_poly.type
_entity_poly.pdbx_seq_one_letter_code
_entity_poly.pdbx_strand_id
1 'polypeptide(L)'
;WLENALKKLPSDVEAINFNLYEDNGDKWSVELVGTSTFDENNSDWACNEVYTTRDNPYVLTKKSDWKAIENLFTTFLLNYLERGKYAHTLKECRGIGIGFVDGDLSLIYKK
;
A
#
# COMPACT_ATOMS: atom_id res chain seq x y z
N TRP A 1 -7.99 7.23 -7.08
CA TRP A 1 -8.09 5.86 -6.56
C TRP A 1 -7.76 5.77 -5.08
N LEU A 2 -6.59 6.27 -4.66
CA LEU A 2 -6.15 6.20 -3.26
C LEU A 2 -7.14 6.85 -2.31
N GLU A 3 -7.61 8.04 -2.64
CA GLU A 3 -8.52 8.77 -1.77
C GLU A 3 -9.86 8.08 -1.61
N ASN A 4 -10.37 7.47 -2.68
CA ASN A 4 -11.59 6.66 -2.58
C ASN A 4 -11.39 5.44 -1.69
N ALA A 5 -10.25 4.79 -1.78
CA ALA A 5 -9.92 3.66 -0.92
C ALA A 5 -9.85 4.08 0.55
N LEU A 6 -9.22 5.22 0.82
CA LEU A 6 -9.07 5.72 2.19
C LEU A 6 -10.42 6.11 2.81
N LYS A 7 -11.34 6.61 2.01
CA LYS A 7 -12.70 6.96 2.49
C LYS A 7 -13.48 5.73 2.95
N LYS A 8 -13.17 4.56 2.41
CA LYS A 8 -13.88 3.32 2.70
C LYS A 8 -13.20 2.47 3.77
N LEU A 9 -12.10 2.94 4.34
CA LEU A 9 -11.35 2.19 5.35
C LEU A 9 -12.21 1.95 6.60
N PRO A 10 -12.35 0.67 7.04
CA PRO A 10 -13.00 0.37 8.30
C PRO A 10 -12.23 0.93 9.50
N SER A 11 -12.94 1.16 10.60
CA SER A 11 -12.35 1.73 11.81
C SER A 11 -11.40 0.78 12.55
N ASP A 12 -11.44 -0.52 12.26
CA ASP A 12 -10.59 -1.52 12.90
C ASP A 12 -9.26 -1.76 12.18
N VAL A 13 -8.93 -0.95 11.19
CA VAL A 13 -7.66 -1.05 10.49
C VAL A 13 -6.56 -0.44 11.36
N GLU A 14 -5.55 -1.26 11.69
CA GLU A 14 -4.39 -0.85 12.48
C GLU A 14 -3.22 -0.41 11.58
N ALA A 15 -3.08 -1.04 10.40
CA ALA A 15 -1.98 -0.77 9.49
C ALA A 15 -2.43 -0.98 8.04
N ILE A 16 -1.64 -0.43 7.12
CA ILE A 16 -1.93 -0.54 5.68
C ILE A 16 -0.69 -1.07 4.98
N ASN A 17 -0.89 -2.01 4.07
CA ASN A 17 0.15 -2.49 3.18
C ASN A 17 -0.29 -2.30 1.73
N PHE A 18 0.60 -1.72 0.91
CA PHE A 18 0.38 -1.59 -0.52
C PHE A 18 1.07 -2.74 -1.23
N ASN A 19 0.28 -3.68 -1.74
CA ASN A 19 0.78 -4.82 -2.50
C ASN A 19 0.90 -4.45 -3.97
N LEU A 20 2.09 -4.68 -4.53
CA LEU A 20 2.37 -4.45 -5.93
C LEU A 20 2.33 -5.76 -6.69
N TYR A 21 1.79 -5.72 -7.89
CA TYR A 21 1.70 -6.88 -8.80
C TYR A 21 2.27 -6.50 -10.15
N GLU A 22 3.03 -7.42 -10.73
CA GLU A 22 3.44 -7.33 -12.13
C GLU A 22 2.44 -8.17 -12.96
N ASP A 23 1.68 -7.47 -13.80
CA ASP A 23 0.70 -8.11 -14.67
C ASP A 23 1.29 -8.30 -16.07
N ASN A 24 0.54 -8.91 -16.98
CA ASN A 24 1.01 -9.13 -18.34
C ASN A 24 1.03 -7.84 -19.15
N GLY A 25 1.98 -7.71 -20.10
CA GLY A 25 1.99 -6.64 -21.09
C GLY A 25 2.32 -5.27 -20.51
N ASP A 26 3.38 -5.14 -19.74
CA ASP A 26 3.82 -3.88 -19.12
C ASP A 26 2.77 -3.26 -18.20
N LYS A 27 1.88 -4.07 -17.66
CA LYS A 27 0.86 -3.61 -16.71
C LYS A 27 1.29 -3.92 -15.29
N TRP A 28 1.01 -2.99 -14.40
CA TRP A 28 1.31 -3.07 -12.97
C TRP A 28 0.06 -2.70 -12.21
N SER A 29 -0.17 -3.33 -11.07
CA SER A 29 -1.30 -2.95 -10.24
C SER A 29 -0.90 -2.82 -8.79
N VAL A 30 -1.67 -2.02 -8.06
CA VAL A 30 -1.48 -1.76 -6.63
C VAL A 30 -2.79 -2.05 -5.92
N GLU A 31 -2.68 -2.83 -4.86
CA GLU A 31 -3.79 -3.13 -3.96
C GLU A 31 -3.50 -2.50 -2.62
N LEU A 32 -4.50 -1.83 -2.03
CA LEU A 32 -4.42 -1.39 -0.65
C LEU A 32 -5.00 -2.47 0.24
N VAL A 33 -4.23 -2.91 1.23
CA VAL A 33 -4.67 -3.89 2.22
C VAL A 33 -4.66 -3.24 3.59
N GLY A 34 -5.82 -3.23 4.25
CA GLY A 34 -5.92 -2.82 5.65
C GLY A 34 -5.86 -4.05 6.54
N THR A 35 -5.08 -3.98 7.60
CA THR A 35 -4.85 -5.10 8.51
C THR A 35 -5.29 -4.76 9.92
N SER A 36 -5.62 -5.79 10.70
CA SER A 36 -6.04 -5.64 12.10
C SER A 36 -4.87 -5.69 13.08
N THR A 37 -3.66 -5.97 12.61
CA THR A 37 -2.45 -6.07 13.45
C THR A 37 -1.30 -5.33 12.81
N PHE A 38 -0.30 -5.01 13.64
CA PHE A 38 0.95 -4.44 13.17
C PHE A 38 2.09 -4.87 14.08
N ASP A 39 3.22 -5.30 13.48
CA ASP A 39 4.44 -5.64 14.22
C ASP A 39 5.63 -5.27 13.32
N GLU A 40 6.38 -4.22 13.72
CA GLU A 40 7.51 -3.75 12.91
C GLU A 40 8.63 -4.80 12.78
N ASN A 41 8.65 -5.79 13.65
CA ASN A 41 9.67 -6.83 13.66
C ASN A 41 9.25 -8.12 12.95
N ASN A 42 8.01 -8.21 12.47
CA ASN A 42 7.50 -9.42 11.81
C ASN A 42 6.48 -9.04 10.75
N SER A 43 6.90 -9.13 9.48
CA SER A 43 6.07 -8.72 8.33
C SER A 43 4.81 -9.54 8.15
N ASP A 44 4.61 -10.62 8.89
CA ASP A 44 3.38 -11.44 8.83
C ASP A 44 2.14 -10.63 9.22
N TRP A 45 2.31 -9.47 9.85
CA TRP A 45 1.18 -8.58 10.16
C TRP A 45 0.37 -8.24 8.91
N ALA A 46 1.03 -8.18 7.76
CA ALA A 46 0.37 -7.83 6.50
C ALA A 46 -0.59 -8.92 5.99
N CYS A 47 -0.55 -10.11 6.58
CA CYS A 47 -1.45 -11.20 6.22
C CYS A 47 -2.79 -11.16 6.96
N ASN A 48 -2.93 -10.33 7.99
CA ASN A 48 -4.16 -10.24 8.79
C ASN A 48 -5.12 -9.22 8.19
N GLU A 49 -5.60 -9.51 6.98
CA GLU A 49 -6.41 -8.61 6.17
C GLU A 49 -7.83 -8.46 6.73
N VAL A 50 -8.30 -7.23 6.87
CA VAL A 50 -9.69 -6.91 7.20
C VAL A 50 -10.34 -6.03 6.15
N TYR A 51 -9.56 -5.48 5.22
CA TYR A 51 -10.04 -4.65 4.13
C TYR A 51 -9.07 -4.72 2.96
N THR A 52 -9.60 -4.84 1.74
CA THR A 52 -8.76 -4.81 0.53
C THR A 52 -9.46 -4.06 -0.59
N THR A 53 -8.67 -3.54 -1.52
CA THR A 53 -9.17 -3.01 -2.79
C THR A 53 -8.97 -4.00 -3.93
N ARG A 54 -8.95 -5.30 -3.61
CA ARG A 54 -8.64 -6.37 -4.59
C ARG A 54 -9.55 -6.35 -5.80
N ASP A 55 -10.82 -5.95 -5.60
CA ASP A 55 -11.79 -5.86 -6.69
C ASP A 55 -11.67 -4.57 -7.51
N ASN A 56 -10.87 -3.62 -7.06
CA ASN A 56 -10.69 -2.34 -7.75
C ASN A 56 -9.27 -1.80 -7.50
N PRO A 57 -8.23 -2.50 -8.01
CA PRO A 57 -6.86 -2.05 -7.84
C PRO A 57 -6.56 -0.84 -8.73
N TYR A 58 -5.51 -0.10 -8.38
CA TYR A 58 -4.98 0.89 -9.29
C TYR A 58 -4.12 0.19 -10.34
N VAL A 59 -4.35 0.48 -11.62
CA VAL A 59 -3.62 -0.15 -12.72
C VAL A 59 -2.80 0.90 -13.46
N LEU A 60 -1.53 0.60 -13.68
CA LEU A 60 -0.60 1.45 -14.43
C LEU A 60 -0.04 0.65 -15.60
N THR A 61 -0.01 1.24 -16.79
CA THR A 61 0.68 0.67 -17.95
C THR A 61 1.95 1.46 -18.16
N LYS A 62 3.10 0.81 -18.00
CA LYS A 62 4.40 1.47 -18.15
C LYS A 62 5.47 0.43 -18.43
N LYS A 63 6.23 0.64 -19.49
CA LYS A 63 7.37 -0.22 -19.79
C LYS A 63 8.51 0.14 -18.84
N SER A 64 8.78 -0.74 -17.87
CA SER A 64 9.76 -0.49 -16.83
C SER A 64 10.12 -1.81 -16.15
N ASP A 65 11.15 -1.80 -15.28
CA ASP A 65 11.43 -2.95 -14.43
C ASP A 65 10.70 -2.80 -13.09
N TRP A 66 10.63 -3.90 -12.34
CA TRP A 66 9.90 -3.93 -11.06
C TRP A 66 10.46 -2.95 -10.05
N LYS A 67 11.79 -2.74 -10.05
CA LYS A 67 12.43 -1.87 -9.08
C LYS A 67 12.08 -0.40 -9.31
N ALA A 68 12.02 0.02 -10.57
CA ALA A 68 11.61 1.36 -10.92
C ALA A 68 10.14 1.61 -10.57
N ILE A 69 9.29 0.61 -10.76
CA ILE A 69 7.88 0.69 -10.39
C ILE A 69 7.72 0.80 -8.87
N GLU A 70 8.45 -0.01 -8.10
CA GLU A 70 8.42 0.08 -6.64
C GLU A 70 8.86 1.46 -6.16
N ASN A 71 9.92 2.01 -6.73
CA ASN A 71 10.40 3.35 -6.41
C ASN A 71 9.37 4.43 -6.76
N LEU A 72 8.70 4.28 -7.90
CA LEU A 72 7.67 5.23 -8.34
C LEU A 72 6.53 5.31 -7.32
N PHE A 73 5.99 4.16 -6.91
CA PHE A 73 4.89 4.13 -5.96
C PHE A 73 5.33 4.54 -4.55
N THR A 74 6.53 4.15 -4.14
CA THR A 74 7.07 4.55 -2.84
C THR A 74 7.23 6.07 -2.78
N THR A 75 7.79 6.68 -3.81
CA THR A 75 7.96 8.14 -3.88
C THR A 75 6.62 8.86 -3.85
N PHE A 76 5.64 8.34 -4.60
CA PHE A 76 4.29 8.90 -4.60
C PHE A 76 3.69 8.86 -3.20
N LEU A 77 3.78 7.74 -2.51
CA LEU A 77 3.20 7.58 -1.18
C LEU A 77 3.89 8.46 -0.14
N LEU A 78 5.22 8.58 -0.21
CA LEU A 78 5.96 9.46 0.70
C LEU A 78 5.53 10.92 0.51
N ASN A 79 5.37 11.36 -0.72
CA ASN A 79 4.87 12.69 -1.02
C ASN A 79 3.43 12.87 -0.55
N TYR A 80 2.60 11.86 -0.72
CA TYR A 80 1.20 11.90 -0.27
C TYR A 80 1.11 12.01 1.25
N LEU A 81 1.99 11.33 1.98
CA LEU A 81 2.02 11.43 3.45
C LEU A 81 2.31 12.85 3.93
N GLU A 82 3.02 13.64 3.13
CA GLU A 82 3.32 15.03 3.48
C GLU A 82 2.22 16.00 3.07
N ARG A 83 1.59 15.78 1.91
CA ARG A 83 0.74 16.80 1.25
C ARG A 83 -0.65 16.32 0.87
N GLY A 84 -0.93 15.04 1.01
CA GLY A 84 -2.20 14.47 0.57
C GLY A 84 -3.38 14.94 1.38
N LYS A 85 -4.54 14.99 0.74
CA LYS A 85 -5.80 15.40 1.37
C LYS A 85 -6.14 14.53 2.57
N TYR A 86 -5.88 13.22 2.48
CA TYR A 86 -6.16 12.26 3.54
C TYR A 86 -4.89 11.69 4.16
N ALA A 87 -3.79 12.46 4.13
CA ALA A 87 -2.52 12.04 4.74
C ALA A 87 -2.69 11.72 6.23
N HIS A 88 -3.52 12.50 6.94
CA HIS A 88 -3.78 12.26 8.36
C HIS A 88 -4.40 10.89 8.61
N THR A 89 -5.27 10.41 7.71
CA THR A 89 -5.86 9.07 7.82
C THR A 89 -4.78 7.99 7.77
N LEU A 90 -3.85 8.12 6.84
CA LEU A 90 -2.71 7.20 6.75
C LEU A 90 -1.83 7.27 7.99
N LYS A 91 -1.57 8.48 8.49
CA LYS A 91 -0.68 8.68 9.64
C LYS A 91 -1.29 8.24 10.97
N GLU A 92 -2.59 8.01 11.02
CA GLU A 92 -3.24 7.42 12.19
C GLU A 92 -2.96 5.92 12.29
N CYS A 93 -2.58 5.29 11.19
CA CYS A 93 -2.18 3.88 11.21
C CYS A 93 -0.87 3.70 11.94
N ARG A 94 -0.69 2.52 12.57
CA ARG A 94 0.53 2.18 13.29
C ARG A 94 1.71 2.01 12.36
N GLY A 95 1.48 1.57 11.13
CA GLY A 95 2.52 1.41 10.13
C GLY A 95 1.95 1.32 8.73
N ILE A 96 2.79 1.63 7.74
CA ILE A 96 2.46 1.54 6.32
C ILE A 96 3.60 0.83 5.62
N GLY A 97 3.27 -0.23 4.90
CA GLY A 97 4.23 -1.01 4.13
C GLY A 97 3.95 -0.96 2.64
N ILE A 98 4.95 -1.31 1.85
CA ILE A 98 4.84 -1.47 0.41
C ILE A 98 5.81 -2.56 -0.06
N GLY A 99 5.41 -3.32 -1.06
CA GLY A 99 6.26 -4.32 -1.68
C GLY A 99 5.49 -5.14 -2.69
N PHE A 100 6.23 -5.85 -3.55
CA PHE A 100 5.62 -6.83 -4.43
C PHE A 100 5.17 -8.04 -3.60
N VAL A 101 4.06 -8.66 -4.03
CA VAL A 101 3.44 -9.75 -3.25
C VAL A 101 4.35 -10.96 -3.08
N ASP A 102 5.28 -11.16 -4.01
CA ASP A 102 6.25 -12.26 -3.95
C ASP A 102 7.65 -11.79 -3.52
N GLY A 103 7.75 -10.56 -3.02
CA GLY A 103 8.99 -9.97 -2.56
C GLY A 103 8.92 -9.53 -1.09
N ASP A 104 9.87 -8.70 -0.69
CA ASP A 104 9.95 -8.20 0.67
C ASP A 104 9.12 -6.94 0.86
N LEU A 105 8.48 -6.85 2.02
CA LEU A 105 7.75 -5.65 2.43
C LEU A 105 8.72 -4.65 3.04
N SER A 106 8.59 -3.38 2.64
CA SER A 106 9.35 -2.28 3.23
C SER A 106 8.40 -1.36 3.99
N LEU A 107 8.77 -0.98 5.22
CA LEU A 107 8.00 0.02 5.96
C LEU A 107 8.38 1.41 5.46
N ILE A 108 7.38 2.18 5.04
CA ILE A 108 7.57 3.56 4.60
C ILE A 108 7.09 4.56 5.64
N TYR A 109 6.35 4.11 6.64
CA TYR A 109 5.88 4.94 7.75
C TYR A 109 5.64 4.08 8.98
N LYS A 110 6.00 4.61 10.14
CA LYS A 110 5.70 4.01 11.45
C LYS A 110 5.32 5.14 12.41
N LYS A 111 4.19 4.97 13.05
CA LYS A 111 3.70 5.94 14.01
C LYS A 111 4.54 5.96 15.28
#